data_3376133e97216f34c3d77d86d5caaae2
#
_entry.id   3376133e97216f34c3d77d86d5caaae2
#
_cell.length_a   1.000
_cell.length_b   1.000
_cell.length_c   1.000
_cell.angle_alpha   90.00
_cell.angle_beta   90.00
_cell.angle_gamma   90.00
#
_symmetry.space_group_name_H-M   'P 1'
#
loop_
_entity.id
_entity.type
_entity.pdbx_description
1 polymer ?
#
loop_
_entity_poly.entity_id
_entity_poly.type
_entity_poly.pdbx_seq_one_letter_code
_entity_poly.pdbx_strand_id
1 'polypeptide(L)'
;MTIFGFSQEDWFGFNRFRADNERIAESGDFPEVVFMGNSITEYWAYYHPDFFSEHHYCGRGIGGQTSTQMLARFTADVVNLHPKAVVIMAGTNDVAHNTYWVEPAKVVDNVVAMCQLARANDIVPLISSIPPCASFMWSPDIKDAAQTIVEINERLKEYAETNGIVYVDYHSALADEHNAFPEKLSDDGCHPNPDTYFIMEELALKALGEALK
;
A
#
# COMPACT_ATOMS: atom_id res chain seq x y z
N MET A 1 14.57 -13.85 16.91
CA MET A 1 15.01 -12.47 16.64
C MET A 1 13.92 -11.83 15.79
N THR A 2 13.26 -10.78 16.26
CA THR A 2 12.25 -10.04 15.49
C THR A 2 12.93 -8.83 14.85
N ILE A 3 12.86 -8.72 13.53
CA ILE A 3 13.25 -7.51 12.81
C ILE A 3 11.96 -6.86 12.36
N PHE A 4 11.71 -5.61 12.76
CA PHE A 4 10.47 -4.86 12.47
C PHE A 4 9.16 -5.58 12.84
N GLY A 5 9.17 -6.38 13.92
CA GLY A 5 7.97 -7.10 14.38
C GLY A 5 7.72 -8.45 13.70
N PHE A 6 8.46 -8.81 12.65
CA PHE A 6 8.33 -10.12 12.01
C PHE A 6 9.12 -11.19 12.78
N SER A 7 8.49 -12.35 13.02
CA SER A 7 9.21 -13.53 13.49
C SER A 7 10.00 -14.14 12.34
N GLN A 8 11.13 -14.80 12.64
CA GLN A 8 11.85 -15.57 11.61
C GLN A 8 10.99 -16.70 11.00
N GLU A 9 9.94 -17.11 11.72
CA GLU A 9 9.02 -18.18 11.30
C GLU A 9 7.95 -17.69 10.32
N ASP A 10 7.67 -16.37 10.26
CA ASP A 10 6.70 -15.77 9.33
C ASP A 10 7.23 -14.44 8.76
N TRP A 11 8.38 -14.49 8.12
CA TRP A 11 9.04 -13.32 7.53
C TRP A 11 8.18 -12.57 6.51
N PHE A 12 7.34 -13.30 5.77
CA PHE A 12 6.46 -12.73 4.76
C PHE A 12 5.10 -12.31 5.30
N GLY A 13 4.76 -12.64 6.56
CA GLY A 13 3.48 -12.30 7.18
C GLY A 13 2.30 -13.16 6.67
N PHE A 14 2.56 -14.39 6.19
CA PHE A 14 1.52 -15.29 5.69
C PHE A 14 0.45 -15.66 6.73
N ASN A 15 0.81 -15.61 8.01
CA ASN A 15 -0.12 -15.95 9.09
C ASN A 15 -0.95 -14.74 9.58
N ARG A 16 -0.56 -13.50 9.20
CA ARG A 16 -1.16 -12.27 9.73
C ARG A 16 -2.67 -12.21 9.50
N PHE A 17 -3.12 -12.59 8.32
CA PHE A 17 -4.52 -12.54 7.92
C PHE A 17 -5.13 -13.93 7.67
N ARG A 18 -4.42 -15.03 7.96
CA ARG A 18 -4.87 -16.38 7.66
C ARG A 18 -6.26 -16.68 8.20
N ALA A 19 -6.50 -16.46 9.51
CA ALA A 19 -7.78 -16.76 10.13
C ALA A 19 -8.92 -15.88 9.55
N ASP A 20 -8.63 -14.63 9.21
CA ASP A 20 -9.61 -13.74 8.60
C ASP A 20 -9.91 -14.16 7.14
N ASN A 21 -8.88 -14.52 6.38
CA ASN A 21 -9.04 -15.02 5.01
C ASN A 21 -9.85 -16.33 4.98
N GLU A 22 -9.60 -17.27 5.93
CA GLU A 22 -10.36 -18.51 6.09
C GLU A 22 -11.84 -18.20 6.42
N ARG A 23 -12.10 -17.27 7.35
CA ARG A 23 -13.46 -16.85 7.69
C ARG A 23 -14.22 -16.25 6.49
N ILE A 24 -13.56 -15.38 5.71
CA ILE A 24 -14.14 -14.79 4.49
C ILE A 24 -14.47 -15.90 3.47
N ALA A 25 -13.53 -16.83 3.24
CA ALA A 25 -13.74 -17.94 2.30
C ALA A 25 -14.89 -18.87 2.73
N GLU A 26 -15.01 -19.18 4.04
CA GLU A 26 -16.06 -20.01 4.59
C GLU A 26 -17.43 -19.35 4.52
N SER A 27 -17.51 -18.02 4.78
CA SER A 27 -18.76 -17.28 4.72
C SER A 27 -19.21 -16.96 3.29
N GLY A 28 -18.28 -16.89 2.34
CA GLY A 28 -18.54 -16.41 0.99
C GLY A 28 -18.79 -14.88 0.93
N ASP A 29 -18.55 -14.15 2.02
CA ASP A 29 -18.73 -12.71 2.14
C ASP A 29 -17.45 -11.99 1.69
N PHE A 30 -17.15 -12.03 0.40
CA PHE A 30 -15.94 -11.50 -0.21
C PHE A 30 -15.97 -9.97 -0.30
N PRO A 31 -14.86 -9.27 0.02
CA PRO A 31 -14.82 -7.82 -0.02
C PRO A 31 -14.94 -7.27 -1.45
N GLU A 32 -15.55 -6.10 -1.58
CA GLU A 32 -15.62 -5.37 -2.86
C GLU A 32 -14.24 -4.92 -3.32
N VAL A 33 -13.40 -4.41 -2.39
CA VAL A 33 -12.06 -3.89 -2.66
C VAL A 33 -11.10 -4.33 -1.56
N VAL A 34 -9.89 -4.71 -1.96
CA VAL A 34 -8.78 -4.92 -1.03
C VAL A 34 -7.80 -3.75 -1.13
N PHE A 35 -7.39 -3.21 0.01
CA PHE A 35 -6.30 -2.25 0.12
C PHE A 35 -5.04 -2.99 0.57
N MET A 36 -4.13 -3.23 -0.37
CA MET A 36 -2.87 -3.92 -0.15
C MET A 36 -1.78 -2.93 0.19
N GLY A 37 -1.11 -3.08 1.36
CA GLY A 37 -0.10 -2.11 1.76
C GLY A 37 0.75 -2.48 2.97
N ASN A 38 1.37 -1.45 3.54
CA ASN A 38 2.26 -1.50 4.71
C ASN A 38 1.58 -0.94 5.97
N SER A 39 2.38 -0.33 6.89
CA SER A 39 1.88 0.33 8.10
C SER A 39 0.87 1.45 7.81
N ILE A 40 1.01 2.17 6.71
CA ILE A 40 0.06 3.24 6.36
C ILE A 40 -1.34 2.65 6.12
N THR A 41 -1.44 1.53 5.41
CA THR A 41 -2.71 0.81 5.23
C THR A 41 -3.18 0.12 6.50
N GLU A 42 -2.26 -0.41 7.33
CA GLU A 42 -2.61 -1.03 8.63
C GLU A 42 -3.22 0.00 9.58
N TYR A 43 -2.59 1.18 9.70
CA TYR A 43 -3.10 2.27 10.55
C TYR A 43 -4.39 2.87 9.99
N TRP A 44 -4.57 2.94 8.68
CA TRP A 44 -5.84 3.37 8.08
C TRP A 44 -6.99 2.48 8.54
N ALA A 45 -6.85 1.17 8.41
CA ALA A 45 -7.87 0.23 8.88
C ALA A 45 -8.09 0.29 10.42
N TYR A 46 -7.07 0.67 11.18
CA TYR A 46 -7.16 0.85 12.63
C TYR A 46 -7.87 2.14 13.03
N TYR A 47 -7.53 3.27 12.41
CA TYR A 47 -8.09 4.57 12.76
C TYR A 47 -9.47 4.81 12.16
N HIS A 48 -9.73 4.28 10.97
CA HIS A 48 -10.98 4.46 10.21
C HIS A 48 -11.65 3.12 9.85
N PRO A 49 -11.99 2.28 10.85
CA PRO A 49 -12.61 0.99 10.59
C PRO A 49 -13.95 1.11 9.85
N ASP A 50 -14.67 2.21 10.08
CA ASP A 50 -15.96 2.48 9.45
C ASP A 50 -15.84 2.67 7.94
N PHE A 51 -14.76 3.31 7.46
CA PHE A 51 -14.47 3.42 6.02
C PHE A 51 -14.41 2.05 5.34
N PHE A 52 -13.77 1.08 5.99
CA PHE A 52 -13.67 -0.27 5.44
C PHE A 52 -14.99 -1.04 5.56
N SER A 53 -15.66 -0.98 6.70
CA SER A 53 -16.88 -1.76 6.95
C SER A 53 -18.09 -1.24 6.15
N GLU A 54 -18.30 0.07 6.06
CA GLU A 54 -19.44 0.67 5.35
C GLU A 54 -19.37 0.47 3.83
N HIS A 55 -18.15 0.38 3.27
CA HIS A 55 -17.94 0.15 1.84
C HIS A 55 -17.68 -1.32 1.49
N HIS A 56 -17.71 -2.23 2.47
CA HIS A 56 -17.34 -3.62 2.29
C HIS A 56 -15.93 -3.78 1.71
N TYR A 57 -14.98 -2.98 2.23
CA TYR A 57 -13.57 -3.02 1.85
C TYR A 57 -12.76 -3.82 2.87
N CYS A 58 -11.57 -4.25 2.46
CA CYS A 58 -10.68 -5.05 3.29
C CYS A 58 -9.28 -4.46 3.32
N GLY A 59 -8.79 -4.08 4.51
CA GLY A 59 -7.42 -3.63 4.73
C GLY A 59 -6.46 -4.82 4.86
N ARG A 60 -5.43 -4.88 4.01
CA ARG A 60 -4.36 -5.89 4.03
C ARG A 60 -3.00 -5.21 4.19
N GLY A 61 -2.93 -4.27 5.15
CA GLY A 61 -1.70 -3.60 5.56
C GLY A 61 -0.93 -4.38 6.62
N ILE A 62 0.40 -4.47 6.47
CA ILE A 62 1.30 -5.01 7.50
C ILE A 62 2.48 -4.06 7.68
N GLY A 63 2.63 -3.54 8.89
CA GLY A 63 3.69 -2.59 9.24
C GLY A 63 5.09 -3.10 8.91
N GLY A 64 5.94 -2.23 8.38
CA GLY A 64 7.33 -2.54 8.04
C GLY A 64 7.55 -3.34 6.76
N GLN A 65 6.50 -3.84 6.09
CA GLN A 65 6.64 -4.66 4.90
C GLN A 65 7.10 -3.87 3.68
N THR A 66 8.01 -4.51 2.92
CA THR A 66 8.47 -4.09 1.60
C THR A 66 7.57 -4.64 0.49
N SER A 67 7.71 -4.10 -0.72
CA SER A 67 6.99 -4.55 -1.91
C SER A 67 7.21 -6.05 -2.21
N THR A 68 8.41 -6.58 -1.94
CA THR A 68 8.73 -8.01 -2.09
C THR A 68 7.89 -8.89 -1.16
N GLN A 69 7.75 -8.49 0.10
CA GLN A 69 6.92 -9.22 1.06
C GLN A 69 5.43 -9.16 0.71
N MET A 70 4.95 -8.01 0.24
CA MET A 70 3.58 -7.85 -0.24
C MET A 70 3.30 -8.75 -1.45
N LEU A 71 4.21 -8.80 -2.44
CA LEU A 71 4.08 -9.67 -3.60
C LEU A 71 3.99 -11.15 -3.19
N ALA A 72 4.80 -11.58 -2.20
CA ALA A 72 4.79 -12.97 -1.73
C ALA A 72 3.43 -13.40 -1.16
N ARG A 73 2.73 -12.52 -0.45
CA ARG A 73 1.42 -12.82 0.16
C ARG A 73 0.22 -12.37 -0.69
N PHE A 74 0.44 -11.79 -1.87
CA PHE A 74 -0.61 -11.20 -2.69
C PHE A 74 -1.70 -12.21 -3.09
N THR A 75 -1.32 -13.44 -3.41
CA THR A 75 -2.30 -14.49 -3.74
C THR A 75 -3.23 -14.78 -2.56
N ALA A 76 -2.68 -14.96 -1.35
CA ALA A 76 -3.46 -15.30 -0.17
C ALA A 76 -4.36 -14.16 0.29
N ASP A 77 -3.84 -12.92 0.24
CA ASP A 77 -4.47 -11.75 0.88
C ASP A 77 -5.29 -10.90 -0.10
N VAL A 78 -5.19 -11.16 -1.41
CA VAL A 78 -5.93 -10.45 -2.45
C VAL A 78 -6.66 -11.42 -3.38
N VAL A 79 -5.91 -12.26 -4.11
CA VAL A 79 -6.50 -13.08 -5.18
C VAL A 79 -7.57 -14.04 -4.64
N ASN A 80 -7.26 -14.74 -3.54
CA ASN A 80 -8.17 -15.71 -2.93
C ASN A 80 -9.39 -15.06 -2.23
N LEU A 81 -9.42 -13.72 -2.10
CA LEU A 81 -10.55 -12.97 -1.58
C LEU A 81 -11.51 -12.49 -2.69
N HIS A 82 -11.18 -12.76 -3.95
CA HIS A 82 -12.01 -12.45 -5.11
C HIS A 82 -12.62 -11.04 -5.15
N PRO A 83 -11.88 -9.95 -4.78
CA PRO A 83 -12.43 -8.61 -4.81
C PRO A 83 -12.66 -8.14 -6.25
N LYS A 84 -13.51 -7.12 -6.45
CA LYS A 84 -13.65 -6.45 -7.75
C LYS A 84 -12.40 -5.65 -8.11
N ALA A 85 -11.75 -5.04 -7.10
CA ALA A 85 -10.56 -4.23 -7.29
C ALA A 85 -9.56 -4.38 -6.14
N VAL A 86 -8.31 -4.01 -6.42
CA VAL A 86 -7.25 -3.88 -5.41
C VAL A 86 -6.54 -2.54 -5.56
N VAL A 87 -6.40 -1.81 -4.47
CA VAL A 87 -5.54 -0.61 -4.38
C VAL A 87 -4.19 -1.04 -3.81
N ILE A 88 -3.12 -0.85 -4.58
CA ILE A 88 -1.76 -1.30 -4.22
C ILE A 88 -0.94 -0.08 -3.82
N MET A 89 -0.48 -0.03 -2.56
CA MET A 89 0.38 1.01 -2.01
C MET A 89 1.65 0.38 -1.43
N ALA A 90 2.77 0.46 -2.13
CA ALA A 90 4.01 -0.21 -1.78
C ALA A 90 5.23 0.66 -2.10
N GLY A 91 6.29 0.56 -1.28
CA GLY A 91 7.59 1.16 -1.56
C GLY A 91 8.22 1.94 -0.41
N THR A 92 7.45 2.50 0.53
CA THR A 92 7.99 3.27 1.67
C THR A 92 9.10 2.51 2.40
N ASN A 93 8.86 1.25 2.73
CA ASN A 93 9.79 0.42 3.49
C ASN A 93 10.93 -0.16 2.63
N ASP A 94 10.76 -0.21 1.33
CA ASP A 94 11.84 -0.49 0.39
C ASP A 94 12.85 0.65 0.39
N VAL A 95 12.37 1.91 0.31
CA VAL A 95 13.20 3.11 0.42
C VAL A 95 13.85 3.23 1.80
N ALA A 96 13.17 2.80 2.87
CA ALA A 96 13.72 2.74 4.23
C ALA A 96 14.72 1.59 4.43
N HIS A 97 14.95 0.74 3.46
CA HIS A 97 15.82 -0.45 3.50
C HIS A 97 15.44 -1.45 4.61
N ASN A 98 14.16 -1.61 4.91
CA ASN A 98 13.68 -2.44 6.03
C ASN A 98 14.10 -3.91 5.91
N THR A 99 14.32 -4.42 4.72
CA THR A 99 14.83 -5.78 4.49
C THR A 99 16.29 -5.75 4.04
N TYR A 100 16.56 -5.04 2.97
CA TYR A 100 17.86 -4.79 2.35
C TYR A 100 17.68 -3.67 1.32
N TRP A 101 18.77 -3.08 0.87
CA TRP A 101 18.72 -2.11 -0.21
C TRP A 101 18.26 -2.76 -1.52
N VAL A 102 17.30 -2.14 -2.17
CA VAL A 102 16.83 -2.52 -3.51
C VAL A 102 16.85 -1.30 -4.44
N GLU A 103 17.11 -1.54 -5.70
CA GLU A 103 16.97 -0.48 -6.70
C GLU A 103 15.50 -0.05 -6.84
N PRO A 104 15.21 1.26 -7.02
CA PRO A 104 13.85 1.77 -7.24
C PRO A 104 13.06 1.00 -8.31
N ALA A 105 13.74 0.57 -9.38
CA ALA A 105 13.15 -0.25 -10.44
C ALA A 105 12.54 -1.57 -9.92
N LYS A 106 13.12 -2.18 -8.85
CA LYS A 106 12.59 -3.42 -8.27
C LYS A 106 11.30 -3.22 -7.50
N VAL A 107 11.10 -2.05 -6.90
CA VAL A 107 9.82 -1.68 -6.30
C VAL A 107 8.74 -1.63 -7.38
N VAL A 108 9.06 -0.97 -8.50
CA VAL A 108 8.16 -0.90 -9.67
C VAL A 108 7.87 -2.29 -10.22
N ASP A 109 8.89 -3.14 -10.45
CA ASP A 109 8.73 -4.51 -10.92
C ASP A 109 7.75 -5.32 -10.01
N ASN A 110 7.87 -5.18 -8.68
CA ASN A 110 6.99 -5.87 -7.74
C ASN A 110 5.53 -5.39 -7.84
N VAL A 111 5.32 -4.07 -7.94
CA VAL A 111 3.97 -3.50 -8.12
C VAL A 111 3.37 -3.93 -9.46
N VAL A 112 4.17 -3.91 -10.54
CA VAL A 112 3.78 -4.42 -11.86
C VAL A 112 3.35 -5.89 -11.79
N ALA A 113 4.12 -6.73 -11.11
CA ALA A 113 3.78 -8.14 -10.92
C ALA A 113 2.46 -8.33 -10.16
N MET A 114 2.22 -7.54 -9.09
CA MET A 114 0.93 -7.56 -8.37
C MET A 114 -0.24 -7.12 -9.27
N CYS A 115 -0.07 -6.10 -10.12
CA CYS A 115 -1.07 -5.70 -11.10
C CYS A 115 -1.36 -6.80 -12.14
N GLN A 116 -0.33 -7.48 -12.62
CA GLN A 116 -0.48 -8.60 -13.56
C GLN A 116 -1.20 -9.78 -12.92
N LEU A 117 -0.87 -10.12 -11.66
CA LEU A 117 -1.58 -11.15 -10.90
C LEU A 117 -3.06 -10.79 -10.69
N ALA A 118 -3.37 -9.53 -10.35
CA ALA A 118 -4.74 -9.06 -10.21
C ALA A 118 -5.52 -9.24 -11.52
N ARG A 119 -5.00 -8.73 -12.64
CA ARG A 119 -5.64 -8.84 -13.96
C ARG A 119 -5.83 -10.28 -14.43
N ALA A 120 -4.86 -11.15 -14.15
CA ALA A 120 -4.95 -12.58 -14.49
C ALA A 120 -6.05 -13.32 -13.71
N ASN A 121 -6.60 -12.69 -12.67
CA ASN A 121 -7.69 -13.21 -11.83
C ASN A 121 -8.95 -12.33 -11.86
N ASP A 122 -9.13 -11.54 -12.93
CA ASP A 122 -10.29 -10.66 -13.15
C ASP A 122 -10.50 -9.59 -12.08
N ILE A 123 -9.41 -9.20 -11.38
CA ILE A 123 -9.40 -8.13 -10.38
C ILE A 123 -8.84 -6.84 -11.02
N VAL A 124 -9.55 -5.73 -10.88
CA VAL A 124 -9.12 -4.42 -11.38
C VAL A 124 -8.02 -3.84 -10.47
N PRO A 125 -6.77 -3.72 -10.93
CA PRO A 125 -5.73 -3.08 -10.13
C PRO A 125 -5.82 -1.55 -10.21
N LEU A 126 -5.62 -0.88 -9.07
CA LEU A 126 -5.29 0.53 -8.98
C LEU A 126 -3.90 0.65 -8.35
N ILE A 127 -3.07 1.53 -8.86
CA ILE A 127 -1.75 1.84 -8.30
C ILE A 127 -1.85 3.16 -7.55
N SER A 128 -1.44 3.19 -6.29
CA SER A 128 -1.27 4.47 -5.61
C SER A 128 0.18 4.93 -5.59
N SER A 129 0.38 6.24 -5.51
CA SER A 129 1.68 6.77 -5.14
C SER A 129 2.07 6.33 -3.72
N ILE A 130 3.36 6.24 -3.48
CA ILE A 130 3.93 6.23 -2.13
C ILE A 130 3.67 7.61 -1.53
N PRO A 131 3.03 7.74 -0.34
CA PRO A 131 2.87 9.02 0.32
C PRO A 131 4.21 9.71 0.63
N PRO A 132 4.22 11.02 0.92
CA PRO A 132 5.46 11.74 1.21
C PRO A 132 6.21 11.12 2.40
N CYS A 133 7.53 11.08 2.32
CA CYS A 133 8.39 10.79 3.46
C CYS A 133 9.80 11.30 3.17
N ALA A 134 10.28 12.27 3.93
CA ALA A 134 11.60 12.86 3.71
C ALA A 134 12.70 12.20 4.55
N SER A 135 12.34 11.51 5.63
CA SER A 135 13.28 10.83 6.51
C SER A 135 12.60 9.71 7.29
N PHE A 136 13.37 8.72 7.70
CA PHE A 136 12.91 7.62 8.52
C PHE A 136 13.60 7.65 9.88
N MET A 137 12.84 7.74 10.99
CA MET A 137 13.42 7.74 12.34
C MET A 137 14.19 6.45 12.63
N TRP A 138 13.77 5.33 12.05
CA TRP A 138 14.40 4.00 12.22
C TRP A 138 15.54 3.72 11.23
N SER A 139 15.72 4.57 10.21
CA SER A 139 16.78 4.48 9.18
C SER A 139 17.37 5.86 8.88
N PRO A 140 17.98 6.53 9.88
CA PRO A 140 18.41 7.93 9.79
C PRO A 140 19.57 8.17 8.81
N ASP A 141 20.22 7.12 8.34
CA ASP A 141 21.33 7.21 7.37
C ASP A 141 20.84 7.45 5.93
N ILE A 142 19.56 7.20 5.64
CA ILE A 142 18.95 7.46 4.33
C ILE A 142 18.63 8.94 4.22
N LYS A 143 19.29 9.65 3.29
CA LYS A 143 19.21 11.10 3.13
C LYS A 143 18.44 11.56 1.89
N ASP A 144 18.14 10.66 0.99
CA ASP A 144 17.52 10.88 -0.31
C ASP A 144 16.11 10.28 -0.42
N ALA A 145 15.47 9.99 0.72
CA ALA A 145 14.18 9.32 0.78
C ALA A 145 13.10 10.01 -0.07
N ALA A 146 12.93 11.33 0.09
CA ALA A 146 11.96 12.11 -0.66
C ALA A 146 12.19 12.01 -2.19
N GLN A 147 13.45 12.15 -2.63
CA GLN A 147 13.80 12.09 -4.04
C GLN A 147 13.58 10.70 -4.62
N THR A 148 13.95 9.65 -3.88
CA THR A 148 13.76 8.26 -4.28
C THR A 148 12.27 7.91 -4.38
N ILE A 149 11.44 8.40 -3.44
CA ILE A 149 9.98 8.24 -3.49
C ILE A 149 9.40 8.91 -4.75
N VAL A 150 9.81 10.14 -5.06
CA VAL A 150 9.37 10.84 -6.28
C VAL A 150 9.74 10.03 -7.52
N GLU A 151 10.98 9.54 -7.63
CA GLU A 151 11.42 8.71 -8.77
C GLU A 151 10.56 7.45 -8.93
N ILE A 152 10.27 6.74 -7.84
CA ILE A 152 9.42 5.55 -7.90
C ILE A 152 8.00 5.93 -8.32
N ASN A 153 7.44 6.99 -7.76
CA ASN A 153 6.10 7.46 -8.07
C ASN A 153 5.94 7.87 -9.54
N GLU A 154 6.92 8.55 -10.12
CA GLU A 154 6.94 8.89 -11.55
C GLU A 154 6.89 7.64 -12.44
N ARG A 155 7.69 6.63 -12.14
CA ARG A 155 7.71 5.35 -12.87
C ARG A 155 6.41 4.56 -12.70
N LEU A 156 5.82 4.53 -11.50
CA LEU A 156 4.54 3.88 -11.24
C LEU A 156 3.41 4.58 -12.00
N LYS A 157 3.42 5.90 -12.04
CA LYS A 157 2.44 6.71 -12.78
C LYS A 157 2.56 6.47 -14.29
N GLU A 158 3.77 6.50 -14.84
CA GLU A 158 4.02 6.20 -16.25
C GLU A 158 3.52 4.81 -16.63
N TYR A 159 3.79 3.80 -15.78
CA TYR A 159 3.30 2.45 -16.00
C TYR A 159 1.77 2.40 -15.97
N ALA A 160 1.14 3.05 -14.99
CA ALA A 160 -0.31 3.10 -14.87
C ALA A 160 -0.96 3.72 -16.11
N GLU A 161 -0.49 4.89 -16.53
CA GLU A 161 -0.99 5.61 -17.72
C GLU A 161 -0.83 4.75 -19.00
N THR A 162 0.35 4.15 -19.20
CA THR A 162 0.64 3.33 -20.39
C THR A 162 -0.24 2.07 -20.46
N ASN A 163 -0.64 1.54 -19.31
CA ASN A 163 -1.39 0.28 -19.21
C ASN A 163 -2.87 0.47 -18.91
N GLY A 164 -3.40 1.72 -18.90
CA GLY A 164 -4.79 1.99 -18.60
C GLY A 164 -5.18 1.54 -17.19
N ILE A 165 -4.31 1.77 -16.21
CA ILE A 165 -4.55 1.52 -14.79
C ILE A 165 -4.83 2.87 -14.13
N VAL A 166 -5.84 2.96 -13.28
CA VAL A 166 -6.12 4.18 -12.52
C VAL A 166 -5.02 4.40 -11.48
N TYR A 167 -4.45 5.61 -11.47
CA TYR A 167 -3.41 6.02 -10.52
C TYR A 167 -4.02 6.90 -9.43
N VAL A 168 -3.79 6.54 -8.16
CA VAL A 168 -4.26 7.29 -6.99
C VAL A 168 -3.11 8.14 -6.45
N ASP A 169 -3.14 9.45 -6.70
CA ASP A 169 -2.05 10.35 -6.34
C ASP A 169 -2.18 10.91 -4.92
N TYR A 170 -1.84 10.08 -3.92
CA TYR A 170 -1.76 10.54 -2.53
C TYR A 170 -0.59 11.49 -2.31
N HIS A 171 0.55 11.26 -3.01
CA HIS A 171 1.76 12.05 -2.80
C HIS A 171 1.51 13.53 -3.07
N SER A 172 1.00 13.86 -4.25
CA SER A 172 0.77 15.26 -4.63
C SER A 172 -0.26 15.97 -3.74
N ALA A 173 -1.20 15.22 -3.15
CA ALA A 173 -2.21 15.79 -2.25
C ALA A 173 -1.68 16.04 -0.82
N LEU A 174 -0.64 15.32 -0.41
CA LEU A 174 -0.15 15.28 0.96
C LEU A 174 1.25 15.90 1.14
N ALA A 175 1.99 16.15 0.04
CA ALA A 175 3.36 16.69 0.09
C ALA A 175 3.38 18.21 0.21
N ASP A 176 4.42 18.71 0.88
CA ASP A 176 4.84 20.09 0.81
C ASP A 176 5.82 20.34 -0.38
N GLU A 177 6.36 21.55 -0.47
CA GLU A 177 7.35 21.95 -1.49
C GLU A 177 8.69 21.20 -1.44
N HIS A 178 8.93 20.43 -0.37
CA HIS A 178 10.13 19.60 -0.18
C HIS A 178 9.84 18.10 -0.39
N ASN A 179 8.66 17.74 -0.88
CA ASN A 179 8.17 16.35 -0.99
C ASN A 179 8.13 15.61 0.37
N ALA A 180 7.89 16.34 1.44
CA ALA A 180 7.74 15.83 2.80
C ALA A 180 6.29 15.96 3.26
N PHE A 181 5.90 15.21 4.29
CA PHE A 181 4.65 15.51 4.99
C PHE A 181 4.75 16.83 5.73
N PRO A 182 3.80 17.76 5.55
CA PRO A 182 3.63 18.87 6.49
C PRO A 182 3.32 18.34 7.91
N GLU A 183 3.84 19.01 8.96
CA GLU A 183 3.62 18.62 10.37
C GLU A 183 2.13 18.44 10.73
N LYS A 184 1.23 19.20 10.11
CA LYS A 184 -0.23 19.07 10.33
C LYS A 184 -0.85 17.79 9.79
N LEU A 185 -0.15 17.06 8.90
CA LEU A 185 -0.65 15.85 8.25
C LEU A 185 0.03 14.56 8.74
N SER A 186 1.14 14.69 9.48
CA SER A 186 1.89 13.54 9.99
C SER A 186 2.66 13.94 11.24
N ASP A 187 2.61 13.13 12.29
CA ASP A 187 3.31 13.36 13.54
C ASP A 187 4.78 12.92 13.50
N ASP A 188 5.12 12.01 12.61
CA ASP A 188 6.46 11.41 12.49
C ASP A 188 7.13 11.67 11.13
N GLY A 189 6.44 12.37 10.22
CA GLY A 189 6.92 12.69 8.88
C GLY A 189 6.86 11.53 7.88
N CYS A 190 6.24 10.39 8.26
CA CYS A 190 6.12 9.20 7.42
C CYS A 190 4.70 8.62 7.40
N HIS A 191 4.02 8.60 8.54
CA HIS A 191 2.67 8.05 8.65
C HIS A 191 1.64 9.18 8.69
N PRO A 192 0.55 9.11 7.89
CA PRO A 192 -0.58 10.02 8.03
C PRO A 192 -1.13 10.00 9.45
N ASN A 193 -1.43 11.16 10.03
CA ASN A 193 -2.21 11.21 11.26
C ASN A 193 -3.69 10.83 10.98
N PRO A 194 -4.52 10.57 12.02
CA PRO A 194 -5.89 10.13 11.79
C PRO A 194 -6.69 11.04 10.85
N ASP A 195 -6.59 12.36 11.00
CA ASP A 195 -7.36 13.30 10.17
C ASP A 195 -6.91 13.28 8.68
N THR A 196 -5.67 12.93 8.42
CA THR A 196 -5.12 12.87 7.06
C THR A 196 -5.70 11.72 6.25
N TYR A 197 -6.17 10.65 6.89
CA TYR A 197 -6.82 9.56 6.18
C TYR A 197 -8.13 9.97 5.49
N PHE A 198 -8.86 10.98 5.97
CA PHE A 198 -10.03 11.50 5.25
C PHE A 198 -9.67 12.02 3.86
N ILE A 199 -8.50 12.65 3.68
CA ILE A 199 -8.03 13.09 2.37
C ILE A 199 -7.75 11.88 1.47
N MET A 200 -7.14 10.83 2.03
CA MET A 200 -6.84 9.60 1.29
C MET A 200 -8.12 8.86 0.90
N GLU A 201 -9.15 8.87 1.74
CA GLU A 201 -10.47 8.28 1.46
C GLU A 201 -11.15 8.93 0.27
N GLU A 202 -11.19 10.27 0.25
CA GLU A 202 -11.78 11.00 -0.88
C GLU A 202 -11.10 10.65 -2.21
N LEU A 203 -9.77 10.57 -2.21
CA LEU A 203 -8.98 10.22 -3.40
C LEU A 203 -9.20 8.76 -3.81
N ALA A 204 -9.25 7.84 -2.84
CA ALA A 204 -9.50 6.43 -3.10
C ALA A 204 -10.90 6.20 -3.68
N LEU A 205 -11.93 6.79 -3.07
CA LEU A 205 -13.32 6.67 -3.56
C LEU A 205 -13.49 7.23 -4.97
N LYS A 206 -12.87 8.37 -5.25
CA LYS A 206 -12.88 8.97 -6.60
C LYS A 206 -12.23 8.01 -7.62
N ALA A 207 -11.06 7.48 -7.30
CA ALA A 207 -10.32 6.58 -8.18
C ALA A 207 -11.05 5.25 -8.40
N LEU A 208 -11.62 4.67 -7.34
CA LEU A 208 -12.45 3.46 -7.43
C LEU A 208 -13.71 3.70 -8.27
N GLY A 209 -14.37 4.85 -8.11
CA GLY A 209 -15.52 5.25 -8.94
C GLY A 209 -15.16 5.46 -10.42
N GLU A 210 -13.89 5.70 -10.76
CA GLU A 210 -13.39 5.73 -12.13
C GLU A 210 -13.07 4.33 -12.65
N ALA A 211 -12.40 3.52 -11.85
CA ALA A 211 -11.90 2.20 -12.25
C ALA A 211 -12.99 1.13 -12.40
N LEU A 212 -14.12 1.27 -11.70
CA LEU A 212 -15.20 0.28 -11.64
C LEU A 212 -16.44 0.70 -12.49
N LYS A 213 -16.29 1.64 -13.41
CA LYS A 213 -17.31 1.98 -14.42
C LYS A 213 -17.36 0.93 -15.51
#